data_114f51d21431cb3501cf811dd77f6960
#
_entry.id   114f51d21431cb3501cf811dd77f6960
#
_cell.length_a   1.000
_cell.length_b   1.000
_cell.length_c   1.000
_cell.angle_alpha   90.00
_cell.angle_beta   90.00
_cell.angle_gamma   90.00
#
_symmetry.space_group_name_H-M   'P 1'
#
loop_
_entity.id
_entity.type
_entity.pdbx_description
1 polymer ?
#
loop_
_entity_poly.entity_id
_entity_poly.type
_entity_poly.pdbx_seq_one_letter_code
_entity_poly.pdbx_strand_id
1 'polypeptide(L)'
;MNAGELAPVDAVQREIIAALHVAPVFDAAQEVERRIDFLAGYLRTTGLKTLVLGISGGVDSLVAGCLAQRAVERLRAEGRDATFIAMRLPYGVQKDEAEAQRSLTVIKPDRTLTVDIRPAADGMLAALKAGELAFRDAAHEDFVLGNIKAR
;
A
#
# COMPACT_ATOMS: atom_id res chain seq x y z
N MET A 1 4.87 30.40 -5.04
CA MET A 1 3.65 29.97 -4.31
C MET A 1 3.96 30.14 -2.83
N ASN A 2 3.25 31.03 -2.13
CA ASN A 2 3.47 31.28 -0.71
C ASN A 2 3.21 30.00 0.09
N ALA A 3 4.19 29.60 0.90
CA ALA A 3 3.98 28.62 1.96
C ALA A 3 2.90 29.21 2.88
N GLY A 4 1.70 28.62 2.83
CA GLY A 4 0.61 29.04 3.69
C GLY A 4 1.05 28.92 5.14
N GLU A 5 0.94 30.02 5.86
CA GLU A 5 1.20 30.09 7.29
C GLU A 5 0.23 29.09 7.96
N LEU A 6 0.78 27.98 8.47
CA LEU A 6 -0.02 26.97 9.18
C LEU A 6 -0.64 27.62 10.42
N ALA A 7 -1.92 27.37 10.66
CA ALA A 7 -2.60 27.82 11.86
C ALA A 7 -1.81 27.43 13.12
N PRO A 8 -1.83 28.27 14.17
CA PRO A 8 -1.06 27.97 15.39
C PRO A 8 -1.50 26.65 16.00
N VAL A 9 -0.53 25.75 16.20
CA VAL A 9 -0.72 24.40 16.78
C VAL A 9 -1.18 24.55 18.22
N ASP A 10 -2.33 24.00 18.58
CA ASP A 10 -2.83 24.00 19.95
C ASP A 10 -2.02 23.06 20.88
N ALA A 11 -2.31 23.08 22.18
CA ALA A 11 -1.59 22.28 23.16
C ALA A 11 -1.77 20.77 22.93
N VAL A 12 -3.00 20.32 22.61
CA VAL A 12 -3.32 18.92 22.38
C VAL A 12 -2.65 18.42 21.11
N GLN A 13 -2.64 19.22 20.06
CA GLN A 13 -1.94 18.89 18.81
C GLN A 13 -0.44 18.76 19.04
N ARG A 14 0.18 19.60 19.88
CA ARG A 14 1.61 19.47 20.24
C ARG A 14 1.90 18.16 20.97
N GLU A 15 1.04 17.78 21.90
CA GLU A 15 1.15 16.49 22.60
C GLU A 15 1.07 15.30 21.63
N ILE A 16 0.11 15.33 20.69
CA ILE A 16 -0.03 14.29 19.67
C ILE A 16 1.21 14.23 18.77
N ILE A 17 1.71 15.38 18.30
CA ILE A 17 2.93 15.48 17.49
C ILE A 17 4.12 14.86 18.24
N ALA A 18 4.28 15.18 19.51
CA ALA A 18 5.36 14.64 20.33
C ALA A 18 5.22 13.14 20.57
N ALA A 19 4.03 12.66 20.91
CA ALA A 19 3.74 11.24 21.14
C ALA A 19 3.94 10.37 19.91
N LEU A 20 3.60 10.89 18.72
CA LEU A 20 3.77 10.21 17.43
C LEU A 20 5.15 10.43 16.78
N HIS A 21 6.05 11.17 17.44
CA HIS A 21 7.37 11.52 16.90
C HIS A 21 7.31 12.15 15.49
N VAL A 22 6.31 13.01 15.25
CA VAL A 22 6.16 13.67 13.96
C VAL A 22 7.31 14.67 13.75
N ALA A 23 7.96 14.59 12.61
CA ALA A 23 9.02 15.52 12.25
C ALA A 23 8.49 16.96 12.16
N PRO A 24 9.13 17.94 12.83
CA PRO A 24 8.66 19.33 12.85
C PRO A 24 8.78 20.01 11.47
N VAL A 25 9.66 19.51 10.63
CA VAL A 25 9.87 19.98 9.26
C VAL A 25 9.83 18.77 8.33
N PHE A 26 9.05 18.88 7.26
CA PHE A 26 8.93 17.84 6.25
C PHE A 26 9.69 18.26 4.98
N ASP A 27 10.80 17.58 4.71
CA ASP A 27 11.52 17.67 3.45
C ASP A 27 11.16 16.41 2.61
N ALA A 28 10.34 16.60 1.58
CA ALA A 28 9.85 15.50 0.75
C ALA A 28 10.99 14.76 0.05
N ALA A 29 12.03 15.44 -0.41
CA ALA A 29 13.16 14.81 -1.10
C ALA A 29 13.95 13.93 -0.14
N GLN A 30 14.27 14.44 1.05
CA GLN A 30 14.98 13.70 2.07
C GLN A 30 14.17 12.48 2.56
N GLU A 31 12.85 12.65 2.75
CA GLU A 31 11.99 11.56 3.17
C GLU A 31 11.86 10.44 2.12
N VAL A 32 11.85 10.79 0.84
CA VAL A 32 11.89 9.81 -0.25
C VAL A 32 13.18 8.99 -0.18
N GLU A 33 14.33 9.64 -0.08
CA GLU A 33 15.63 8.95 -0.01
C GLU A 33 15.73 8.08 1.23
N ARG A 34 15.30 8.56 2.38
CA ARG A 34 15.28 7.81 3.64
C ARG A 34 14.45 6.53 3.55
N ARG A 35 13.29 6.58 2.89
CA ARG A 35 12.44 5.40 2.71
C ARG A 35 13.00 4.41 1.71
N ILE A 36 13.61 4.90 0.64
CA ILE A 36 14.31 4.05 -0.33
C ILE A 36 15.48 3.33 0.37
N ASP A 37 16.28 4.06 1.16
CA ASP A 37 17.39 3.48 1.92
C ASP A 37 16.92 2.44 2.93
N PHE A 38 15.79 2.69 3.61
CA PHE A 38 15.18 1.73 4.53
C PHE A 38 14.81 0.43 3.80
N LEU A 39 14.08 0.51 2.68
CA LEU A 39 13.67 -0.67 1.92
C LEU A 39 14.86 -1.44 1.35
N ALA A 40 15.83 -0.73 0.78
CA ALA A 40 17.05 -1.35 0.28
C ALA A 40 17.87 -1.99 1.41
N GLY A 41 18.01 -1.30 2.53
CA GLY A 41 18.67 -1.80 3.75
C GLY A 41 17.99 -3.05 4.31
N TYR A 42 16.66 -3.07 4.33
CA TYR A 42 15.89 -4.23 4.76
C TYR A 42 16.19 -5.47 3.89
N LEU A 43 16.17 -5.32 2.58
CA LEU A 43 16.52 -6.42 1.66
C LEU A 43 17.98 -6.87 1.83
N ARG A 44 18.92 -5.93 2.04
CA ARG A 44 20.33 -6.29 2.28
C ARG A 44 20.52 -7.12 3.55
N THR A 45 19.85 -6.73 4.64
CA THR A 45 20.04 -7.36 5.94
C THR A 45 19.31 -8.70 6.08
N THR A 46 18.15 -8.83 5.44
CA THR A 46 17.35 -10.07 5.47
C THR A 46 17.79 -11.11 4.43
N GLY A 47 18.53 -10.69 3.40
CA GLY A 47 18.85 -11.54 2.27
C GLY A 47 17.70 -11.81 1.30
N LEU A 48 16.53 -11.19 1.54
CA LEU A 48 15.38 -11.26 0.63
C LEU A 48 15.67 -10.50 -0.66
N LYS A 49 15.07 -10.95 -1.76
CA LYS A 49 15.31 -10.40 -3.09
C LYS A 49 14.09 -9.72 -3.71
N THR A 50 12.94 -9.80 -3.07
CA THR A 50 11.69 -9.36 -3.69
C THR A 50 10.89 -8.49 -2.75
N LEU A 51 10.43 -7.35 -3.25
CA LEU A 51 9.35 -6.56 -2.66
C LEU A 51 8.05 -6.87 -3.40
N VAL A 52 6.96 -7.00 -2.67
CA VAL A 52 5.61 -7.24 -3.22
C VAL A 52 4.66 -6.23 -2.62
N LEU A 53 3.84 -5.58 -3.45
CA LEU A 53 2.85 -4.60 -3.00
C LEU A 53 1.57 -4.70 -3.82
N GLY A 54 0.42 -4.65 -3.14
CA GLY A 54 -0.88 -4.47 -3.77
C GLY A 54 -1.07 -3.04 -4.26
N ILE A 55 -1.44 -2.85 -5.53
CA ILE A 55 -1.70 -1.54 -6.13
C ILE A 55 -3.21 -1.35 -6.28
N SER A 56 -3.78 -0.49 -5.43
CA SER A 56 -5.21 -0.20 -5.42
C SER A 56 -5.63 0.90 -6.40
N GLY A 57 -4.68 1.73 -6.85
CA GLY A 57 -4.94 2.97 -7.59
C GLY A 57 -4.98 4.22 -6.70
N GLY A 58 -5.00 4.07 -5.38
CA GLY A 58 -4.89 5.18 -4.44
C GLY A 58 -3.45 5.73 -4.35
N VAL A 59 -3.33 6.98 -3.87
CA VAL A 59 -2.05 7.69 -3.76
C VAL A 59 -1.03 6.96 -2.89
N ASP A 60 -1.46 6.31 -1.81
CA ASP A 60 -0.56 5.61 -0.89
C ASP A 60 0.13 4.44 -1.58
N SER A 61 -0.64 3.60 -2.29
CA SER A 61 -0.09 2.47 -3.04
C SER A 61 0.78 2.93 -4.23
N LEU A 62 0.44 4.05 -4.86
CA LEU A 62 1.25 4.66 -5.90
C LEU A 62 2.61 5.10 -5.35
N VAL A 63 2.62 5.89 -4.26
CA VAL A 63 3.87 6.38 -3.64
C VAL A 63 4.71 5.22 -3.14
N ALA A 64 4.11 4.28 -2.39
CA ALA A 64 4.83 3.11 -1.89
C ALA A 64 5.41 2.24 -3.02
N GLY A 65 4.67 2.08 -4.12
CA GLY A 65 5.13 1.37 -5.32
C GLY A 65 6.34 2.06 -5.97
N CYS A 66 6.31 3.38 -6.11
CA CYS A 66 7.46 4.15 -6.62
C CYS A 66 8.69 3.99 -5.73
N LEU A 67 8.52 4.04 -4.40
CA LEU A 67 9.62 3.85 -3.44
C LEU A 67 10.20 2.43 -3.54
N ALA A 68 9.33 1.41 -3.63
CA ALA A 68 9.75 0.01 -3.78
C ALA A 68 10.54 -0.23 -5.07
N GLN A 69 10.05 0.29 -6.20
CA GLN A 69 10.75 0.17 -7.48
C GLN A 69 12.14 0.83 -7.43
N ARG A 70 12.24 2.06 -6.90
CA ARG A 70 13.53 2.76 -6.76
C ARG A 70 14.48 2.04 -5.81
N ALA A 71 13.98 1.40 -4.75
CA ALA A 71 14.80 0.63 -3.82
C ALA A 71 15.43 -0.61 -4.50
N VAL A 72 14.67 -1.35 -5.30
CA VAL A 72 15.22 -2.51 -6.02
C VAL A 72 16.17 -2.08 -7.15
N GLU A 73 15.91 -0.96 -7.81
CA GLU A 73 16.82 -0.37 -8.80
C GLU A 73 18.16 0.03 -8.17
N ARG A 74 18.13 0.63 -6.97
CA ARG A 74 19.34 0.95 -6.21
C ARG A 74 20.16 -0.30 -5.88
N LEU A 75 19.52 -1.36 -5.42
CA LEU A 75 20.17 -2.63 -5.13
C LEU A 75 20.79 -3.26 -6.38
N ARG A 76 20.12 -3.18 -7.52
CA ARG A 76 20.69 -3.67 -8.80
C ARG A 76 21.90 -2.86 -9.24
N ALA A 77 21.89 -1.55 -9.02
CA ALA A 77 23.05 -0.69 -9.28
C ALA A 77 24.26 -1.05 -8.38
N GLU A 78 24.00 -1.64 -7.20
CA GLU A 78 25.03 -2.20 -6.30
C GLU A 78 25.46 -3.63 -6.69
N GLY A 79 24.96 -4.18 -7.80
CA GLY A 79 25.25 -5.55 -8.26
C GLY A 79 24.47 -6.64 -7.52
N ARG A 80 23.41 -6.28 -6.79
CA ARG A 80 22.54 -7.23 -6.09
C ARG A 80 21.33 -7.59 -6.94
N ASP A 81 20.90 -8.83 -6.82
CA ASP A 81 19.66 -9.30 -7.42
C ASP A 81 18.47 -8.80 -6.57
N ALA A 82 17.58 -8.01 -7.18
CA ALA A 82 16.39 -7.49 -6.51
C ALA A 82 15.26 -7.23 -7.52
N THR A 83 14.01 -7.50 -7.11
CA THR A 83 12.81 -7.42 -7.96
C THR A 83 11.65 -6.78 -7.20
N PHE A 84 10.87 -5.93 -7.86
CA PHE A 84 9.59 -5.46 -7.35
C PHE A 84 8.43 -6.05 -8.15
N ILE A 85 7.46 -6.62 -7.44
CA ILE A 85 6.24 -7.21 -8.00
C ILE A 85 5.04 -6.39 -7.53
N ALA A 86 4.36 -5.74 -8.46
CA ALA A 86 3.08 -5.09 -8.22
C ALA A 86 1.94 -6.11 -8.35
N MET A 87 1.08 -6.20 -7.36
CA MET A 87 -0.08 -7.08 -7.40
C MET A 87 -1.37 -6.30 -7.60
N ARG A 88 -2.19 -6.76 -8.54
CA ARG A 88 -3.59 -6.36 -8.68
C ARG A 88 -4.45 -7.46 -8.09
N LEU A 89 -5.34 -7.10 -7.16
CA LEU A 89 -6.20 -8.02 -6.43
C LEU A 89 -7.69 -7.64 -6.64
N PRO A 90 -8.20 -7.67 -7.88
CA PRO A 90 -9.57 -7.28 -8.14
C PRO A 90 -10.57 -8.29 -7.56
N TYR A 91 -11.68 -7.77 -7.04
CA TYR A 91 -12.89 -8.56 -6.80
C TYR A 91 -13.80 -8.45 -8.02
N GLY A 92 -13.50 -9.22 -9.05
CA GLY A 92 -14.14 -9.10 -10.35
C GLY A 92 -13.85 -7.78 -11.08
N VAL A 93 -14.86 -7.17 -11.69
CA VAL A 93 -14.70 -5.88 -12.37
C VAL A 93 -14.74 -4.74 -11.34
N GLN A 94 -13.67 -3.96 -11.28
CA GLN A 94 -13.55 -2.83 -10.35
C GLN A 94 -13.77 -1.49 -11.07
N LYS A 95 -14.37 -0.53 -10.38
CA LYS A 95 -14.63 0.82 -10.90
C LYS A 95 -13.34 1.64 -11.04
N ASP A 96 -12.33 1.35 -10.22
CA ASP A 96 -11.06 2.05 -10.11
C ASP A 96 -9.91 1.40 -10.90
N GLU A 97 -10.23 0.45 -11.80
CA GLU A 97 -9.22 -0.24 -12.63
C GLU A 97 -8.37 0.75 -13.45
N ALA A 98 -8.98 1.80 -13.99
CA ALA A 98 -8.26 2.80 -14.77
C ALA A 98 -7.21 3.56 -13.93
N GLU A 99 -7.52 3.84 -12.66
CA GLU A 99 -6.59 4.50 -11.74
C GLU A 99 -5.41 3.59 -11.38
N ALA A 100 -5.71 2.31 -11.17
CA ALA A 100 -4.67 1.33 -10.89
C ALA A 100 -3.74 1.13 -12.09
N GLN A 101 -4.26 1.08 -13.31
CA GLN A 101 -3.43 0.99 -14.52
C GLN A 101 -2.57 2.25 -14.71
N ARG A 102 -3.11 3.45 -14.43
CA ARG A 102 -2.31 4.68 -14.42
C ARG A 102 -1.17 4.60 -13.40
N SER A 103 -1.46 4.13 -12.19
CA SER A 103 -0.43 3.94 -11.15
C SER A 103 0.68 2.99 -11.62
N LEU A 104 0.34 1.86 -12.23
CA LEU A 104 1.32 0.92 -12.77
C LEU A 104 2.19 1.54 -13.89
N THR A 105 1.58 2.40 -14.73
CA THR A 105 2.32 3.12 -15.79
C THR A 105 3.35 4.09 -15.21
N VAL A 106 3.07 4.69 -14.05
CA VAL A 106 3.99 5.59 -13.34
C VAL A 106 5.06 4.81 -12.60
N ILE A 107 4.68 3.78 -11.85
CA ILE A 107 5.58 2.95 -11.02
C ILE A 107 6.57 2.19 -11.88
N LYS A 108 6.12 1.62 -13.01
CA LYS A 108 6.90 0.74 -13.91
C LYS A 108 7.52 -0.45 -13.15
N PRO A 109 6.72 -1.26 -12.45
CA PRO A 109 7.24 -2.39 -11.68
C PRO A 109 7.93 -3.40 -12.60
N ASP A 110 8.87 -4.17 -12.07
CA ASP A 110 9.55 -5.23 -12.83
C ASP A 110 8.57 -6.33 -13.29
N ARG A 111 7.57 -6.59 -12.47
CA ARG A 111 6.49 -7.53 -12.79
C ARG A 111 5.16 -7.04 -12.25
N THR A 112 4.10 -7.33 -12.99
CA THR A 112 2.71 -7.15 -12.52
C THR A 112 2.01 -8.50 -12.50
N LEU A 113 1.35 -8.82 -11.38
CA LEU A 113 0.50 -10.00 -11.24
C LEU A 113 -0.93 -9.54 -10.97
N THR A 114 -1.89 -10.18 -11.61
CA THR A 114 -3.32 -9.96 -11.35
C THR A 114 -3.94 -11.25 -10.85
N VAL A 115 -4.56 -11.19 -9.68
CA VAL A 115 -5.24 -12.34 -9.06
C VAL A 115 -6.65 -11.92 -8.68
N ASP A 116 -7.67 -12.51 -9.31
CA ASP A 116 -9.07 -12.29 -8.92
C ASP A 116 -9.29 -12.90 -7.52
N ILE A 117 -9.57 -12.05 -6.54
CA ILE A 117 -9.82 -12.48 -5.15
C ILE A 117 -11.28 -12.92 -4.91
N ARG A 118 -12.16 -12.79 -5.90
CA ARG A 118 -13.57 -13.13 -5.76
C ARG A 118 -13.80 -14.57 -5.28
N PRO A 119 -13.18 -15.60 -5.89
CA PRO A 119 -13.42 -16.98 -5.45
C PRO A 119 -13.01 -17.22 -3.99
N ALA A 120 -11.93 -16.60 -3.54
CA ALA A 120 -11.46 -16.72 -2.16
C ALA A 120 -12.38 -15.98 -1.17
N ALA A 121 -12.78 -14.75 -1.50
CA ALA A 121 -13.65 -13.94 -0.66
C ALA A 121 -15.07 -14.55 -0.55
N ASP A 122 -15.63 -15.00 -1.66
CA ASP A 122 -16.95 -15.65 -1.69
C ASP A 122 -16.92 -17.00 -0.96
N GLY A 123 -15.84 -17.76 -1.10
CA GLY A 123 -15.63 -19.00 -0.37
C GLY A 123 -15.56 -18.80 1.15
N MET A 124 -14.88 -17.76 1.62
CA MET A 124 -14.85 -17.42 3.04
C MET A 124 -16.21 -16.97 3.54
N LEU A 125 -16.94 -16.13 2.80
CA LEU A 125 -18.31 -15.74 3.16
C LEU A 125 -19.23 -16.96 3.24
N ALA A 126 -19.14 -17.87 2.27
CA ALA A 126 -19.92 -19.11 2.28
C ALA A 126 -19.59 -20.00 3.50
N ALA A 127 -18.32 -20.11 3.87
CA ALA A 127 -17.91 -20.84 5.07
C ALA A 127 -18.44 -20.21 6.36
N LEU A 128 -18.48 -18.88 6.46
CA LEU A 128 -19.11 -18.18 7.61
C LEU A 128 -20.60 -18.45 7.70
N LYS A 129 -21.31 -18.47 6.58
CA LYS A 129 -22.73 -18.84 6.53
C LYS A 129 -22.99 -20.28 6.93
N ALA A 130 -22.14 -21.21 6.48
CA ALA A 130 -22.23 -22.63 6.87
C ALA A 130 -21.91 -22.86 8.35
N GLY A 131 -21.10 -22.00 8.96
CA GLY A 131 -20.79 -21.98 10.40
C GLY A 131 -21.84 -21.30 11.27
N GLU A 132 -23.07 -21.13 10.74
CA GLU A 132 -24.24 -20.56 11.47
C GLU A 132 -24.06 -19.08 11.87
N LEU A 133 -23.14 -18.34 11.26
CA LEU A 133 -23.07 -16.90 11.48
C LEU A 133 -24.32 -16.22 10.92
N ALA A 134 -25.14 -15.65 11.81
CA ALA A 134 -26.32 -14.92 11.42
C ALA A 134 -25.98 -13.48 11.05
N PHE A 135 -26.38 -13.06 9.86
CA PHE A 135 -26.34 -11.65 9.44
C PHE A 135 -27.65 -10.97 9.82
N ARG A 136 -27.59 -9.74 10.36
CA ARG A 136 -28.79 -8.98 10.75
C ARG A 136 -29.62 -8.57 9.53
N ASP A 137 -28.93 -8.21 8.44
CA ASP A 137 -29.49 -7.73 7.20
C ASP A 137 -28.42 -7.81 6.07
N ALA A 138 -28.81 -7.46 4.86
CA ALA A 138 -27.92 -7.47 3.70
C ALA A 138 -26.73 -6.48 3.85
N ALA A 139 -26.95 -5.33 4.51
CA ALA A 139 -25.87 -4.35 4.72
C ALA A 139 -24.80 -4.89 5.67
N HIS A 140 -25.19 -5.67 6.68
CA HIS A 140 -24.23 -6.35 7.56
C HIS A 140 -23.46 -7.45 6.80
N GLU A 141 -24.11 -8.19 5.93
CA GLU A 141 -23.43 -9.17 5.07
C GLU A 141 -22.40 -8.48 4.15
N ASP A 142 -22.80 -7.38 3.49
CA ASP A 142 -21.90 -6.60 2.63
C ASP A 142 -20.72 -6.02 3.41
N PHE A 143 -20.94 -5.57 4.63
CA PHE A 143 -19.87 -5.09 5.51
C PHE A 143 -18.85 -6.20 5.83
N VAL A 144 -19.34 -7.40 6.17
CA VAL A 144 -18.47 -8.56 6.44
C VAL A 144 -17.69 -8.95 5.18
N LEU A 145 -18.34 -9.01 4.03
CA LEU A 145 -17.70 -9.28 2.74
C LEU A 145 -16.64 -8.20 2.42
N GLY A 146 -16.92 -6.94 2.70
CA GLY A 146 -15.97 -5.83 2.57
C GLY A 146 -14.70 -6.05 3.40
N ASN A 147 -14.86 -6.49 4.64
CA ASN A 147 -13.73 -6.83 5.52
C ASN A 147 -12.94 -8.05 5.03
N ILE A 148 -13.60 -9.06 4.47
CA ILE A 148 -12.92 -10.22 3.86
C ILE A 148 -12.07 -9.78 2.67
N LYS A 149 -12.61 -8.91 1.79
CA LYS A 149 -11.87 -8.37 0.63
C LYS A 149 -10.65 -7.55 1.02
N ALA A 150 -10.70 -6.87 2.16
CA ALA A 150 -9.62 -6.00 2.64
C ALA A 150 -8.44 -6.78 3.24
N ARG A 151 -8.59 -8.06 3.54
CA ARG A 151 -7.60 -8.93 4.18
C ARG A 151 -6.98 -9.93 3.22
#